data_48703915fb0096c9c40cefafc69db527
#
_entry.id   48703915fb0096c9c40cefafc69db527
#
_cell.length_a   1.000
_cell.length_b   1.000
_cell.length_c   1.000
_cell.angle_alpha   90.00
_cell.angle_beta   90.00
_cell.angle_gamma   90.00
#
_symmetry.space_group_name_H-M   'P 1'
#
loop_
_entity.id
_entity.type
_entity.pdbx_description
1 polymer ?
#
loop_
_entity_poly.entity_id
_entity_poly.type
_entity_poly.pdbx_seq_one_letter_code
_entity_poly.pdbx_strand_id
1 'polypeptide(L)'
;MNSICFYFQVHQPYRLKNYKIFDIGKNHDYFDDALNKKIMQKVARKCYLPTNNLMLNLIHKYKDKFKISYSITGTALEQFKKYAPDVLKSFVALAKTGNVEFLSETYYHSLSFLYSKPEFVEQVNKHKNEIKKLFGQTPKIFRNTELVFSNEIAEVARLMGFSGILAEGADHILAGRSPNFPYVPPKFDLPKENEKIISKHKIRKAPKDVKVLLKNYRLSDDVAFRFSDRSWVGFPLNAETGFLPSSSTGTSLNILTGVSTFIV
;
A
#
# COMPACT_ATOMS: atom_id res chain seq x y z
N MET A 1 7.92 9.91 21.56
CA MET A 1 6.70 9.06 21.52
C MET A 1 6.85 8.14 20.31
N ASN A 2 6.79 6.85 20.49
CA ASN A 2 6.90 5.89 19.37
C ASN A 2 5.51 5.67 18.78
N SER A 3 5.40 5.65 17.44
CA SER A 3 4.17 5.41 16.73
C SER A 3 4.28 4.17 15.87
N ILE A 4 3.21 3.38 15.79
CA ILE A 4 3.11 2.25 14.87
C ILE A 4 2.19 2.65 13.74
N CYS A 5 2.70 2.60 12.52
CA CYS A 5 1.94 2.90 11.31
C CYS A 5 1.55 1.59 10.63
N PHE A 6 0.27 1.26 10.68
CA PHE A 6 -0.27 0.15 9.91
C PHE A 6 -0.72 0.63 8.54
N TYR A 7 -0.33 -0.09 7.49
CA TYR A 7 -1.00 0.05 6.21
C TYR A 7 -1.38 -1.32 5.63
N PHE A 8 -2.49 -1.34 4.91
CA PHE A 8 -3.00 -2.53 4.24
C PHE A 8 -2.83 -2.38 2.73
N GLN A 9 -2.20 -3.38 2.12
CA GLN A 9 -2.17 -3.53 0.67
C GLN A 9 -3.44 -4.22 0.19
N VAL A 10 -4.17 -3.57 -0.70
CA VAL A 10 -5.40 -4.08 -1.30
C VAL A 10 -5.21 -4.17 -2.81
N HIS A 11 -4.97 -5.38 -3.30
CA HIS A 11 -4.76 -5.65 -4.71
C HIS A 11 -5.54 -6.89 -5.16
N GLN A 12 -6.15 -6.81 -6.33
CA GLN A 12 -6.77 -7.93 -7.04
C GLN A 12 -6.45 -7.80 -8.53
N PRO A 13 -5.64 -8.70 -9.09
CA PRO A 13 -5.39 -8.72 -10.53
C PRO A 13 -6.63 -9.18 -11.27
N TYR A 14 -6.77 -8.75 -12.52
CA TYR A 14 -7.71 -9.36 -13.44
C TYR A 14 -7.19 -10.72 -13.91
N ARG A 15 -8.05 -11.76 -13.86
CA ARG A 15 -7.77 -13.08 -14.44
C ARG A 15 -8.14 -13.04 -15.91
N LEU A 16 -7.24 -13.57 -16.73
CA LEU A 16 -7.40 -13.64 -18.17
C LEU A 16 -8.13 -14.91 -18.57
N LYS A 17 -8.86 -14.85 -19.67
CA LYS A 17 -9.37 -16.03 -20.37
C LYS A 17 -8.23 -16.81 -21.01
N ASN A 18 -8.49 -18.07 -21.38
CA ASN A 18 -7.64 -18.77 -22.33
C ASN A 18 -7.72 -18.05 -23.67
N TYR A 19 -6.64 -17.32 -24.01
CA TYR A 19 -6.55 -16.52 -25.23
C TYR A 19 -5.63 -17.20 -26.22
N LYS A 20 -6.14 -17.46 -27.44
CA LYS A 20 -5.38 -18.14 -28.48
C LYS A 20 -4.70 -17.13 -29.40
N ILE A 21 -3.59 -17.54 -30.00
CA ILE A 21 -2.85 -16.67 -30.96
C ILE A 21 -3.74 -16.15 -32.10
N PHE A 22 -4.75 -16.96 -32.52
CA PHE A 22 -5.70 -16.61 -33.56
C PHE A 22 -6.74 -15.55 -33.13
N ASP A 23 -6.85 -15.26 -31.84
CA ASP A 23 -7.75 -14.25 -31.29
C ASP A 23 -7.09 -12.85 -31.28
N ILE A 24 -5.75 -12.77 -31.46
CA ILE A 24 -4.99 -11.54 -31.45
C ILE A 24 -5.49 -10.62 -32.59
N GLY A 25 -5.85 -9.38 -32.24
CA GLY A 25 -6.39 -8.40 -33.17
C GLY A 25 -7.83 -8.63 -33.64
N LYS A 26 -8.48 -9.74 -33.25
CA LYS A 26 -9.85 -10.06 -33.63
C LYS A 26 -10.81 -10.00 -32.44
N ASN A 27 -10.34 -10.35 -31.26
CA ASN A 27 -11.12 -10.37 -30.03
C ASN A 27 -10.36 -9.63 -28.93
N HIS A 28 -10.99 -8.63 -28.33
CA HIS A 28 -10.42 -7.82 -27.26
C HIS A 28 -11.05 -8.12 -25.88
N ASP A 29 -11.83 -9.19 -25.76
CA ASP A 29 -12.41 -9.65 -24.49
C ASP A 29 -11.42 -10.57 -23.74
N TYR A 30 -10.42 -9.97 -23.14
CA TYR A 30 -9.30 -10.66 -22.50
C TYR A 30 -9.61 -11.23 -21.12
N PHE A 31 -10.60 -10.67 -20.42
CA PHE A 31 -10.82 -10.95 -18.99
C PHE A 31 -11.88 -12.05 -18.77
N ASP A 32 -11.60 -12.94 -17.81
CA ASP A 32 -12.58 -13.89 -17.31
C ASP A 32 -13.48 -13.22 -16.26
N ASP A 33 -14.52 -12.56 -16.73
CA ASP A 33 -15.45 -11.82 -15.87
C ASP A 33 -16.16 -12.73 -14.86
N ALA A 34 -16.49 -13.95 -15.22
CA ALA A 34 -17.15 -14.90 -14.32
C ALA A 34 -16.23 -15.30 -13.16
N LEU A 35 -14.98 -15.62 -13.47
CA LEU A 35 -13.97 -15.97 -12.48
C LEU A 35 -13.61 -14.75 -11.59
N ASN A 36 -13.41 -13.58 -12.20
CA ASN A 36 -13.13 -12.33 -11.48
C ASN A 36 -14.25 -11.99 -10.50
N LYS A 37 -15.51 -12.08 -10.93
CA LYS A 37 -16.69 -11.88 -10.07
C LYS A 37 -16.72 -12.88 -8.91
N LYS A 38 -16.57 -14.18 -9.20
CA LYS A 38 -16.58 -15.26 -8.20
C LYS A 38 -15.51 -15.04 -7.12
N ILE A 39 -14.27 -14.72 -7.54
CA ILE A 39 -13.17 -14.49 -6.62
C ILE A 39 -13.40 -13.21 -5.81
N MET A 40 -13.77 -12.10 -6.47
CA MET A 40 -14.03 -10.83 -5.79
C MET A 40 -15.11 -10.96 -4.73
N GLN A 41 -16.23 -11.60 -5.03
CA GLN A 41 -17.32 -11.80 -4.07
C GLN A 41 -16.91 -12.72 -2.91
N LYS A 42 -16.08 -13.75 -3.18
CA LYS A 42 -15.53 -14.60 -2.12
C LYS A 42 -14.64 -13.80 -1.17
N VAL A 43 -13.71 -13.01 -1.71
CA VAL A 43 -12.77 -12.20 -0.91
C VAL A 43 -13.50 -11.06 -0.19
N ALA A 44 -14.48 -10.43 -0.83
CA ALA A 44 -15.34 -9.42 -0.22
C ALA A 44 -15.96 -9.93 1.09
N ARG A 45 -16.61 -11.10 1.05
CA ARG A 45 -17.29 -11.68 2.22
C ARG A 45 -16.34 -12.19 3.30
N LYS A 46 -15.19 -12.78 2.89
CA LYS A 46 -14.27 -13.43 3.84
C LYS A 46 -13.21 -12.49 4.41
N CYS A 47 -12.90 -11.40 3.72
CA CYS A 47 -11.80 -10.51 4.07
C CYS A 47 -12.23 -9.04 4.15
N TYR A 48 -12.59 -8.41 3.02
CA TYR A 48 -12.74 -6.94 2.99
C TYR A 48 -13.84 -6.42 3.90
N LEU A 49 -15.05 -6.96 3.81
CA LEU A 49 -16.17 -6.48 4.63
C LEU A 49 -15.96 -6.71 6.13
N PRO A 50 -15.57 -7.93 6.60
CA PRO A 50 -15.29 -8.14 8.01
C PRO A 50 -14.15 -7.25 8.54
N THR A 51 -13.06 -7.11 7.77
CA THR A 51 -11.92 -6.28 8.16
C THR A 51 -12.32 -4.81 8.24
N ASN A 52 -13.00 -4.28 7.23
CA ASN A 52 -13.40 -2.88 7.22
C ASN A 52 -14.38 -2.56 8.36
N ASN A 53 -15.30 -3.47 8.70
CA ASN A 53 -16.17 -3.33 9.85
C ASN A 53 -15.38 -3.33 11.17
N LEU A 54 -14.41 -4.24 11.31
CA LEU A 54 -13.53 -4.26 12.49
C LEU A 54 -12.77 -2.94 12.63
N MET A 55 -12.15 -2.45 11.55
CA MET A 55 -11.41 -1.18 11.56
C MET A 55 -12.32 0.01 11.89
N LEU A 56 -13.53 0.02 11.36
CA LEU A 56 -14.51 1.07 11.67
C LEU A 56 -14.87 1.07 13.16
N ASN A 57 -15.10 -0.11 13.74
CA ASN A 57 -15.37 -0.28 15.17
C ASN A 57 -14.19 0.18 16.04
N LEU A 58 -12.95 -0.17 15.65
CA LEU A 58 -11.74 0.27 16.34
C LEU A 58 -11.57 1.80 16.29
N ILE A 59 -11.82 2.41 15.12
CA ILE A 59 -11.81 3.87 14.98
C ILE A 59 -12.85 4.52 15.89
N HIS A 60 -14.08 4.02 15.92
CA HIS A 60 -15.13 4.55 16.79
C HIS A 60 -14.78 4.40 18.29
N LYS A 61 -14.19 3.25 18.66
CA LYS A 61 -13.79 2.96 20.05
C LYS A 61 -12.62 3.83 20.52
N TYR A 62 -11.58 3.97 19.69
CA TYR A 62 -10.33 4.61 20.09
C TYR A 62 -10.17 6.04 19.54
N LYS A 63 -11.07 6.48 18.66
CA LYS A 63 -11.09 7.83 18.06
C LYS A 63 -9.72 8.21 17.47
N ASP A 64 -9.20 9.39 17.78
CA ASP A 64 -7.94 9.90 17.25
C ASP A 64 -6.69 9.09 17.64
N LYS A 65 -6.82 8.16 18.59
CA LYS A 65 -5.72 7.28 18.98
C LYS A 65 -5.51 6.10 18.02
N PHE A 66 -6.47 5.82 17.14
CA PHE A 66 -6.38 4.74 16.16
C PHE A 66 -6.52 5.29 14.74
N LYS A 67 -5.44 5.22 13.98
CA LYS A 67 -5.37 5.63 12.56
C LYS A 67 -4.72 4.53 11.76
N ILE A 68 -5.16 4.35 10.51
CA ILE A 68 -4.63 3.35 9.59
C ILE A 68 -4.49 3.91 8.18
N SER A 69 -3.74 3.22 7.35
CA SER A 69 -3.56 3.58 5.95
C SER A 69 -3.89 2.41 5.02
N TYR A 70 -4.37 2.72 3.82
CA TYR A 70 -4.63 1.74 2.76
C TYR A 70 -3.92 2.14 1.48
N SER A 71 -3.30 1.16 0.81
CA SER A 71 -2.88 1.23 -0.58
C SER A 71 -3.81 0.34 -1.39
N ILE A 72 -4.68 0.92 -2.21
CA ILE A 72 -5.69 0.18 -2.98
C ILE A 72 -5.43 0.41 -4.45
N THR A 73 -5.06 -0.64 -5.19
CA THR A 73 -4.77 -0.52 -6.62
C THR A 73 -5.99 -0.09 -7.45
N GLY A 74 -5.75 0.57 -8.56
CA GLY A 74 -6.82 0.95 -9.50
C GLY A 74 -7.59 -0.27 -10.01
N THR A 75 -6.91 -1.37 -10.29
CA THR A 75 -7.53 -2.64 -10.70
C THR A 75 -8.46 -3.22 -9.64
N ALA A 76 -8.12 -3.08 -8.36
CA ALA A 76 -9.02 -3.50 -7.28
C ALA A 76 -10.24 -2.56 -7.19
N LEU A 77 -10.04 -1.24 -7.31
CA LEU A 77 -11.13 -0.28 -7.30
C LEU A 77 -12.12 -0.49 -8.47
N GLU A 78 -11.61 -0.81 -9.66
CA GLU A 78 -12.46 -1.16 -10.82
C GLU A 78 -13.31 -2.39 -10.53
N GLN A 79 -12.69 -3.43 -9.98
CA GLN A 79 -13.40 -4.68 -9.63
C GLN A 79 -14.40 -4.49 -8.48
N PHE A 80 -14.10 -3.62 -7.49
CA PHE A 80 -15.07 -3.27 -6.45
C PHE A 80 -16.31 -2.61 -7.07
N LYS A 81 -16.13 -1.64 -7.97
CA LYS A 81 -17.25 -0.99 -8.66
C LYS A 81 -18.10 -1.99 -9.43
N LYS A 82 -17.46 -2.95 -10.10
CA LYS A 82 -18.12 -3.89 -11.00
C LYS A 82 -18.77 -5.08 -10.27
N TYR A 83 -18.11 -5.64 -9.26
CA TYR A 83 -18.47 -6.93 -8.66
C TYR A 83 -18.80 -6.90 -7.17
N ALA A 84 -18.38 -5.87 -6.44
CA ALA A 84 -18.54 -5.76 -4.98
C ALA A 84 -18.69 -4.30 -4.53
N PRO A 85 -19.77 -3.60 -4.95
CA PRO A 85 -19.96 -2.19 -4.63
C PRO A 85 -20.15 -1.93 -3.13
N ASP A 86 -20.54 -2.91 -2.36
CA ASP A 86 -20.62 -2.88 -0.89
C ASP A 86 -19.24 -2.74 -0.24
N VAL A 87 -18.21 -3.39 -0.80
CA VAL A 87 -16.81 -3.21 -0.36
C VAL A 87 -16.37 -1.75 -0.60
N LEU A 88 -16.65 -1.20 -1.77
CA LEU A 88 -16.32 0.21 -2.05
C LEU A 88 -17.02 1.15 -1.07
N LYS A 89 -18.31 0.91 -0.78
CA LYS A 89 -19.06 1.70 0.22
C LYS A 89 -18.42 1.62 1.61
N SER A 90 -17.92 0.44 2.01
CA SER A 90 -17.25 0.29 3.31
C SER A 90 -15.93 1.06 3.39
N PHE A 91 -15.13 1.12 2.32
CA PHE A 91 -13.94 1.98 2.25
C PHE A 91 -14.30 3.48 2.26
N VAL A 92 -15.39 3.88 1.60
CA VAL A 92 -15.90 5.27 1.67
C VAL A 92 -16.33 5.63 3.10
N ALA A 93 -16.96 4.70 3.81
CA ALA A 93 -17.31 4.91 5.22
C ALA A 93 -16.06 5.10 6.09
N LEU A 94 -15.02 4.28 5.89
CA LEU A 94 -13.72 4.45 6.55
C LEU A 94 -13.08 5.82 6.22
N ALA A 95 -13.09 6.24 4.96
CA ALA A 95 -12.56 7.55 4.55
C ALA A 95 -13.24 8.71 5.28
N LYS A 96 -14.56 8.65 5.48
CA LYS A 96 -15.37 9.69 6.13
C LYS A 96 -15.04 9.87 7.62
N THR A 97 -14.40 8.88 8.27
CA THR A 97 -14.00 9.00 9.67
C THR A 97 -12.89 10.03 9.91
N GLY A 98 -12.11 10.38 8.89
CA GLY A 98 -10.91 11.21 9.01
C GLY A 98 -9.69 10.51 9.60
N ASN A 99 -9.82 9.24 10.03
CA ASN A 99 -8.77 8.45 10.67
C ASN A 99 -8.11 7.44 9.72
N VAL A 100 -8.42 7.51 8.44
CA VAL A 100 -7.87 6.64 7.40
C VAL A 100 -7.18 7.46 6.32
N GLU A 101 -5.92 7.14 6.01
CA GLU A 101 -5.18 7.71 4.90
C GLU A 101 -5.10 6.73 3.74
N PHE A 102 -5.41 7.20 2.52
CA PHE A 102 -5.21 6.44 1.30
C PHE A 102 -3.89 6.85 0.65
N LEU A 103 -3.03 5.85 0.42
CA LEU A 103 -1.72 6.03 -0.20
C LEU A 103 -1.86 6.08 -1.72
N SER A 104 -0.83 6.61 -2.39
CA SER A 104 -0.71 6.54 -3.85
C SER A 104 0.18 5.39 -4.24
N GLU A 105 -0.15 4.74 -5.37
CA GLU A 105 0.66 3.71 -6.01
C GLU A 105 0.49 3.75 -7.53
N THR A 106 1.13 2.83 -8.28
CA THR A 106 0.85 2.66 -9.70
C THR A 106 -0.56 2.07 -9.87
N TYR A 107 -1.34 2.61 -10.82
CA TYR A 107 -2.76 2.26 -11.00
C TYR A 107 -2.99 0.76 -11.20
N TYR A 108 -2.12 0.14 -12.01
CA TYR A 108 -2.24 -1.26 -12.40
C TYR A 108 -1.35 -2.22 -11.59
N HIS A 109 -0.75 -1.74 -10.48
CA HIS A 109 0.23 -2.51 -9.70
C HIS A 109 1.40 -2.97 -10.57
N SER A 110 1.94 -2.07 -11.34
CA SER A 110 2.95 -2.36 -12.36
C SER A 110 4.35 -1.97 -11.91
N LEU A 111 5.35 -2.62 -12.51
CA LEU A 111 6.75 -2.25 -12.39
C LEU A 111 7.18 -1.26 -13.51
N SER A 112 6.24 -0.43 -13.98
CA SER A 112 6.45 0.50 -15.10
C SER A 112 7.65 1.44 -14.89
N PHE A 113 8.02 1.75 -13.65
CA PHE A 113 9.20 2.57 -13.37
C PHE A 113 10.48 2.02 -14.00
N LEU A 114 10.64 0.70 -14.07
CA LEU A 114 11.83 0.04 -14.61
C LEU A 114 11.95 0.18 -16.14
N TYR A 115 10.81 0.35 -16.82
CA TYR A 115 10.74 0.29 -18.29
C TYR A 115 10.31 1.60 -18.96
N SER A 116 9.44 2.37 -18.31
CA SER A 116 8.87 3.59 -18.89
C SER A 116 8.51 4.61 -17.80
N LYS A 117 9.31 5.64 -17.65
CA LYS A 117 9.03 6.75 -16.72
C LYS A 117 7.73 7.49 -17.07
N PRO A 118 7.42 7.78 -18.37
CA PRO A 118 6.15 8.39 -18.73
C PRO A 118 4.94 7.56 -18.25
N GLU A 119 4.94 6.26 -18.52
CA GLU A 119 3.87 5.35 -18.10
C GLU A 119 3.73 5.30 -16.57
N PHE A 120 4.85 5.24 -15.86
CA PHE A 120 4.84 5.30 -14.39
C PHE A 120 4.15 6.56 -13.87
N VAL A 121 4.54 7.72 -14.37
CA VAL A 121 3.99 9.01 -13.94
C VAL A 121 2.50 9.11 -14.28
N GLU A 122 2.09 8.62 -15.44
CA GLU A 122 0.69 8.58 -15.86
C GLU A 122 -0.15 7.69 -14.94
N GLN A 123 0.32 6.47 -14.63
CA GLN A 123 -0.37 5.57 -13.71
C GLN A 123 -0.53 6.14 -12.31
N VAL A 124 0.53 6.75 -11.77
CA VAL A 124 0.49 7.40 -10.45
C VAL A 124 -0.52 8.56 -10.45
N ASN A 125 -0.54 9.36 -11.52
CA ASN A 125 -1.50 10.46 -11.65
C ASN A 125 -2.95 9.95 -11.80
N LYS A 126 -3.16 8.92 -12.61
CA LYS A 126 -4.47 8.25 -12.76
C LYS A 126 -4.96 7.73 -11.39
N HIS A 127 -4.09 7.04 -10.66
CA HIS A 127 -4.40 6.52 -9.34
C HIS A 127 -4.78 7.63 -8.34
N LYS A 128 -3.96 8.68 -8.26
CA LYS A 128 -4.25 9.87 -7.42
C LYS A 128 -5.65 10.44 -7.69
N ASN A 129 -5.98 10.60 -8.97
CA ASN A 129 -7.26 11.17 -9.37
C ASN A 129 -8.43 10.28 -8.96
N GLU A 130 -8.25 8.96 -9.07
CA GLU A 130 -9.26 7.99 -8.64
C GLU A 130 -9.46 8.00 -7.13
N ILE A 131 -8.39 8.02 -6.34
CA ILE A 131 -8.44 8.15 -4.87
C ILE A 131 -9.16 9.46 -4.48
N LYS A 132 -8.81 10.57 -5.11
CA LYS A 132 -9.47 11.86 -4.84
C LYS A 132 -10.97 11.81 -5.18
N LYS A 133 -11.32 11.20 -6.30
CA LYS A 133 -12.73 11.05 -6.74
C LYS A 133 -13.55 10.21 -5.77
N LEU A 134 -13.01 9.09 -5.30
CA LEU A 134 -13.74 8.12 -4.48
C LEU A 134 -13.76 8.47 -2.99
N PHE A 135 -12.65 8.99 -2.46
CA PHE A 135 -12.45 9.18 -1.02
C PHE A 135 -12.25 10.65 -0.60
N GLY A 136 -12.23 11.59 -1.56
CA GLY A 136 -12.04 13.01 -1.28
C GLY A 136 -10.62 13.40 -0.84
N GLN A 137 -9.69 12.45 -0.82
CA GLN A 137 -8.32 12.64 -0.32
C GLN A 137 -7.32 12.79 -1.47
N THR A 138 -6.34 13.67 -1.29
CA THR A 138 -5.17 13.73 -2.16
C THR A 138 -4.01 13.03 -1.44
N PRO A 139 -3.52 11.88 -1.93
CA PRO A 139 -2.46 11.11 -1.27
C PRO A 139 -1.21 11.95 -0.99
N LYS A 140 -0.60 11.74 0.17
CA LYS A 140 0.65 12.41 0.59
C LYS A 140 1.85 11.48 0.55
N ILE A 141 1.59 10.19 0.71
CA ILE A 141 2.59 9.13 0.78
C ILE A 141 2.47 8.27 -0.47
N PHE A 142 3.61 7.91 -1.04
CA PHE A 142 3.71 7.03 -2.19
C PHE A 142 4.18 5.63 -1.75
N ARG A 143 3.55 4.61 -2.30
CA ARG A 143 3.96 3.22 -2.16
C ARG A 143 4.22 2.64 -3.54
N ASN A 144 5.48 2.33 -3.85
CA ASN A 144 5.78 1.68 -5.12
C ASN A 144 5.38 0.19 -5.09
N THR A 145 5.10 -0.37 -6.27
CA THR A 145 4.80 -1.80 -6.45
C THR A 145 5.90 -2.65 -5.82
N GLU A 146 5.49 -3.66 -5.02
CA GLU A 146 6.39 -4.57 -4.28
C GLU A 146 7.42 -3.86 -3.39
N LEU A 147 7.14 -2.60 -2.96
CA LEU A 147 8.06 -1.76 -2.19
C LEU A 147 9.42 -1.54 -2.86
N VAL A 148 9.53 -1.77 -4.18
CA VAL A 148 10.75 -1.51 -4.95
C VAL A 148 11.17 -0.07 -4.76
N PHE A 149 12.40 0.13 -4.33
CA PHE A 149 12.96 1.43 -3.99
C PHE A 149 14.29 1.68 -4.71
N SER A 150 14.48 2.91 -5.13
CA SER A 150 15.77 3.49 -5.50
C SER A 150 15.77 4.98 -5.18
N ASN A 151 16.94 5.60 -5.13
CA ASN A 151 17.05 7.06 -4.95
C ASN A 151 16.35 7.81 -6.10
N GLU A 152 16.37 7.26 -7.31
CA GLU A 152 15.65 7.81 -8.46
C GLU A 152 14.14 7.80 -8.24
N ILE A 153 13.57 6.69 -7.76
CA ILE A 153 12.14 6.60 -7.42
C ILE A 153 11.77 7.63 -6.35
N ALA A 154 12.60 7.76 -5.32
CA ALA A 154 12.38 8.73 -4.26
C ALA A 154 12.38 10.17 -4.78
N GLU A 155 13.30 10.52 -5.68
CA GLU A 155 13.36 11.85 -6.29
C GLU A 155 12.14 12.11 -7.19
N VAL A 156 11.72 11.13 -8.00
CA VAL A 156 10.49 11.24 -8.79
C VAL A 156 9.27 11.46 -7.90
N ALA A 157 9.12 10.67 -6.83
CA ALA A 157 8.04 10.84 -5.86
C ALA A 157 8.06 12.23 -5.21
N ARG A 158 9.23 12.72 -4.82
CA ARG A 158 9.42 14.07 -4.27
C ARG A 158 8.97 15.15 -5.27
N LEU A 159 9.40 15.05 -6.53
CA LEU A 159 9.05 16.02 -7.58
C LEU A 159 7.55 15.98 -7.94
N MET A 160 6.91 14.82 -7.83
CA MET A 160 5.45 14.70 -7.93
C MET A 160 4.71 15.29 -6.72
N GLY A 161 5.41 15.63 -5.63
CA GLY A 161 4.86 16.30 -4.46
C GLY A 161 4.47 15.36 -3.32
N PHE A 162 4.97 14.13 -3.30
CA PHE A 162 4.83 13.25 -2.16
C PHE A 162 5.80 13.63 -1.04
N SER A 163 5.34 13.60 0.21
CA SER A 163 6.15 13.89 1.40
C SER A 163 6.82 12.66 1.99
N GLY A 164 6.37 11.47 1.62
CA GLY A 164 6.95 10.22 2.06
C GLY A 164 6.80 9.11 1.02
N ILE A 165 7.66 8.10 1.15
CA ILE A 165 7.65 6.89 0.35
C ILE A 165 7.86 5.68 1.26
N LEU A 166 7.13 4.59 0.97
CA LEU A 166 7.31 3.32 1.66
C LEU A 166 8.35 2.47 0.93
N ALA A 167 9.23 1.81 1.68
CA ALA A 167 10.23 0.89 1.16
C ALA A 167 10.43 -0.32 2.07
N GLU A 168 11.06 -1.38 1.56
CA GLU A 168 11.41 -2.55 2.34
C GLU A 168 12.57 -2.25 3.30
N GLY A 169 12.46 -2.70 4.54
CA GLY A 169 13.50 -2.55 5.57
C GLY A 169 14.47 -3.74 5.57
N ALA A 170 15.18 -3.98 4.47
CA ALA A 170 16.05 -5.12 4.30
C ALA A 170 17.35 -4.99 5.12
N ASP A 171 17.61 -5.95 6.02
CA ASP A 171 18.76 -5.92 6.96
C ASP A 171 20.12 -5.76 6.27
N HIS A 172 20.32 -6.43 5.13
CA HIS A 172 21.58 -6.37 4.38
C HIS A 172 21.85 -4.98 3.76
N ILE A 173 20.78 -4.22 3.43
CA ILE A 173 20.91 -2.84 2.95
C ILE A 173 21.07 -1.86 4.12
N LEU A 174 20.40 -2.14 5.23
CA LEU A 174 20.48 -1.29 6.42
C LEU A 174 21.83 -1.37 7.13
N ALA A 175 22.60 -2.44 6.94
CA ALA A 175 23.93 -2.62 7.52
C ALA A 175 23.96 -2.29 9.04
N GLY A 176 23.03 -2.89 9.79
CA GLY A 176 22.89 -2.71 11.24
C GLY A 176 22.05 -1.48 11.67
N ARG A 177 21.61 -0.66 10.74
CA ARG A 177 20.67 0.45 11.06
C ARG A 177 19.26 -0.11 11.27
N SER A 178 18.51 0.57 12.14
CA SER A 178 17.13 0.16 12.46
C SER A 178 16.14 0.55 11.35
N PRO A 179 15.19 -0.32 10.94
CA PRO A 179 14.10 0.06 10.04
C PRO A 179 13.07 0.98 10.71
N ASN A 180 13.18 1.24 12.02
CA ASN A 180 12.18 1.96 12.81
C ASN A 180 12.39 3.47 12.83
N PHE A 181 13.26 4.00 11.97
CA PHE A 181 13.47 5.43 11.80
C PHE A 181 13.11 5.89 10.39
N PRO A 182 12.55 7.09 10.22
CA PRO A 182 12.41 7.69 8.91
C PRO A 182 13.77 8.12 8.37
N TYR A 183 14.05 7.80 7.12
CA TYR A 183 15.29 8.18 6.44
C TYR A 183 15.05 9.26 5.39
N VAL A 184 16.09 9.98 5.04
CA VAL A 184 16.12 10.88 3.88
C VAL A 184 17.06 10.28 2.85
N PRO A 185 16.59 9.96 1.64
CA PRO A 185 17.46 9.43 0.61
C PRO A 185 18.44 10.52 0.13
N PRO A 186 19.62 10.14 -0.36
CA PRO A 186 20.48 11.08 -1.07
C PRO A 186 19.73 11.69 -2.25
N LYS A 187 20.09 12.93 -2.60
CA LYS A 187 19.59 13.57 -3.82
C LYS A 187 20.00 12.76 -5.05
N PHE A 188 19.11 12.71 -6.01
CA PHE A 188 19.34 12.07 -7.29
C PHE A 188 19.10 13.08 -8.42
N ASP A 189 20.09 13.26 -9.28
CA ASP A 189 19.99 14.17 -10.43
C ASP A 189 19.29 13.46 -11.57
N LEU A 190 18.06 13.85 -11.83
CA LEU A 190 17.26 13.28 -12.93
C LEU A 190 17.66 13.91 -14.27
N PRO A 191 17.61 13.14 -15.37
CA PRO A 191 17.67 13.70 -16.70
C PRO A 191 16.60 14.77 -16.93
N LYS A 192 16.94 15.89 -17.57
CA LYS A 192 16.03 17.03 -17.80
C LYS A 192 14.74 16.65 -18.51
N GLU A 193 14.77 15.64 -19.39
CA GLU A 193 13.60 15.10 -20.07
C GLU A 193 12.60 14.48 -19.09
N ASN A 194 13.09 13.72 -18.09
CA ASN A 194 12.26 13.12 -17.06
C ASN A 194 11.65 14.19 -16.15
N GLU A 195 12.40 15.23 -15.79
CA GLU A 195 11.85 16.35 -15.01
C GLU A 195 10.70 17.05 -15.74
N LYS A 196 10.80 17.23 -17.08
CA LYS A 196 9.72 17.83 -17.89
C LYS A 196 8.45 16.97 -17.85
N ILE A 197 8.59 15.64 -17.96
CA ILE A 197 7.45 14.72 -17.88
C ILE A 197 6.79 14.82 -16.49
N ILE A 198 7.58 14.71 -15.43
CA ILE A 198 7.09 14.76 -14.07
C ILE A 198 6.41 16.10 -13.76
N SER A 199 6.98 17.21 -14.25
CA SER A 199 6.46 18.55 -13.98
C SER A 199 5.03 18.78 -14.46
N LYS A 200 4.61 18.08 -15.53
CA LYS A 200 3.23 18.13 -16.04
C LYS A 200 2.21 17.45 -15.12
N HIS A 201 2.66 16.54 -14.27
CA HIS A 201 1.82 15.69 -13.43
C HIS A 201 2.02 15.94 -11.92
N LYS A 202 2.56 17.10 -11.55
CA LYS A 202 2.75 17.46 -10.14
C LYS A 202 1.44 17.41 -9.37
N ILE A 203 1.46 16.72 -8.24
CA ILE A 203 0.33 16.62 -7.32
C ILE A 203 0.26 17.85 -6.44
N ARG A 204 1.43 18.33 -6.00
CA ARG A 204 1.64 19.48 -5.10
C ARG A 204 2.98 20.13 -5.40
N LYS A 205 3.25 21.24 -4.75
CA LYS A 205 4.62 21.78 -4.67
C LYS A 205 5.55 20.71 -4.09
N ALA A 206 6.66 20.44 -4.76
CA ALA A 206 7.64 19.46 -4.30
C ALA A 206 8.16 19.85 -2.90
N PRO A 207 8.17 18.93 -1.93
CA PRO A 207 8.78 19.19 -0.64
C PRO A 207 10.30 19.31 -0.77
N LYS A 208 10.95 19.90 0.25
CA LYS A 208 12.42 19.96 0.30
C LYS A 208 13.02 18.55 0.25
N ASP A 209 12.50 17.67 1.09
CA ASP A 209 12.92 16.28 1.21
C ASP A 209 11.71 15.35 1.21
N VAL A 210 11.87 14.13 0.73
CA VAL A 210 10.93 13.02 0.91
C VAL A 210 11.42 12.13 2.04
N LYS A 211 10.53 11.69 2.91
CA LYS A 211 10.88 10.75 3.98
C LYS A 211 10.65 9.32 3.52
N VAL A 212 11.64 8.46 3.72
CA VAL A 212 11.53 7.02 3.48
C VAL A 212 11.12 6.35 4.78
N LEU A 213 9.99 5.67 4.76
CA LEU A 213 9.50 4.85 5.86
C LEU A 213 9.75 3.39 5.49
N LEU A 214 10.49 2.69 6.34
CA LEU A 214 10.91 1.32 6.10
C LEU A 214 9.96 0.34 6.76
N LYS A 215 9.55 -0.69 6.00
CA LYS A 215 8.77 -1.79 6.55
C LYS A 215 9.60 -2.55 7.58
N ASN A 216 9.09 -2.67 8.80
CA ASN A 216 9.62 -3.65 9.74
C ASN A 216 9.13 -5.04 9.33
N TYR A 217 9.92 -5.74 8.52
CA TYR A 217 9.50 -7.01 7.94
C TYR A 217 9.30 -8.10 9.01
N ARG A 218 10.12 -8.13 10.08
CA ARG A 218 9.99 -9.12 11.17
C ARG A 218 8.63 -9.03 11.85
N LEU A 219 8.25 -7.81 12.24
CA LEU A 219 6.92 -7.59 12.83
C LEU A 219 5.78 -7.81 11.83
N SER A 220 6.00 -7.46 10.56
CA SER A 220 5.01 -7.71 9.51
C SER A 220 4.80 -9.20 9.27
N ASP A 221 5.86 -9.99 9.32
CA ASP A 221 5.80 -11.46 9.16
C ASP A 221 5.18 -12.13 10.39
N ASP A 222 5.47 -11.64 11.60
CA ASP A 222 4.79 -12.09 12.81
C ASP A 222 3.28 -11.95 12.67
N VAL A 223 2.86 -10.79 12.21
CA VAL A 223 1.46 -10.45 12.01
C VAL A 223 0.85 -11.26 10.85
N ALA A 224 1.54 -11.40 9.71
CA ALA A 224 1.01 -12.07 8.53
C ALA A 224 0.93 -13.59 8.70
N PHE A 225 1.86 -14.19 9.40
CA PHE A 225 2.03 -15.64 9.46
C PHE A 225 1.85 -16.22 10.87
N ARG A 226 2.57 -15.74 11.87
CA ARG A 226 2.59 -16.36 13.21
C ARG A 226 1.28 -16.30 13.95
N PHE A 227 0.43 -15.30 13.72
CA PHE A 227 -0.91 -15.24 14.31
C PHE A 227 -1.92 -16.20 13.68
N SER A 228 -1.70 -16.59 12.42
CA SER A 228 -2.69 -17.37 11.66
C SER A 228 -2.21 -18.77 11.27
N ASP A 229 -0.92 -19.01 11.21
CA ASP A 229 -0.35 -20.28 10.80
C ASP A 229 -0.14 -21.22 11.99
N ARG A 230 -0.98 -22.26 12.05
CA ARG A 230 -0.93 -23.28 13.12
C ARG A 230 0.35 -24.13 13.08
N SER A 231 1.05 -24.16 11.95
CA SER A 231 2.32 -24.89 11.79
C SER A 231 3.54 -24.08 12.24
N TRP A 232 3.35 -22.78 12.49
CA TRP A 232 4.47 -21.93 12.91
C TRP A 232 4.90 -22.21 14.34
N VAL A 233 6.22 -22.27 14.54
CA VAL A 233 6.80 -22.47 15.87
C VAL A 233 6.40 -21.32 16.82
N GLY A 234 5.73 -21.63 17.93
CA GLY A 234 5.25 -20.62 18.87
C GLY A 234 3.80 -20.18 18.67
N PHE A 235 3.06 -20.85 17.76
CA PHE A 235 1.61 -20.65 17.67
C PHE A 235 0.88 -21.15 18.94
N PRO A 236 -0.14 -20.46 19.46
CA PRO A 236 -0.66 -19.17 19.00
C PRO A 236 0.16 -17.99 19.55
N LEU A 237 0.58 -17.11 18.66
CA LEU A 237 1.13 -15.84 19.08
C LEU A 237 0.00 -14.93 19.57
N ASN A 238 0.11 -14.41 20.77
CA ASN A 238 -0.86 -13.46 21.32
C ASN A 238 -0.18 -12.10 21.61
N ALA A 239 -0.97 -11.09 21.96
CA ALA A 239 -0.45 -9.75 22.20
C ALA A 239 0.54 -9.68 23.39
N GLU A 240 0.46 -10.62 24.33
CA GLU A 240 1.33 -10.68 25.51
C GLU A 240 2.64 -11.41 25.22
N THR A 241 2.61 -12.44 24.37
CA THR A 241 3.78 -13.29 24.07
C THR A 241 4.51 -12.90 22.79
N GLY A 242 3.84 -12.21 21.86
CA GLY A 242 4.39 -11.93 20.52
C GLY A 242 5.15 -10.63 20.38
N PHE A 243 5.09 -9.76 21.36
CA PHE A 243 5.62 -8.40 21.27
C PHE A 243 6.59 -8.00 22.36
N LEU A 244 6.99 -8.95 23.20
CA LEU A 244 8.09 -8.72 24.12
C LEU A 244 9.40 -9.09 23.41
N PRO A 245 10.32 -8.12 23.23
CA PRO A 245 11.67 -8.46 22.86
C PRO A 245 12.25 -9.37 23.96
N SER A 246 12.79 -10.52 23.57
CA SER A 246 13.64 -11.27 24.44
C SER A 246 14.77 -10.34 24.89
N SER A 247 14.69 -9.87 26.14
CA SER A 247 15.68 -9.14 26.93
C SER A 247 16.44 -7.99 26.25
N SER A 248 16.32 -6.84 26.85
CA SER A 248 17.27 -5.72 26.84
C SER A 248 17.03 -4.52 25.93
N THR A 249 15.82 -4.03 25.79
CA THR A 249 15.57 -2.58 25.71
C THR A 249 14.05 -2.35 25.63
N GLY A 250 13.49 -1.81 26.70
CA GLY A 250 12.06 -1.70 26.89
C GLY A 250 11.37 -0.80 25.88
N THR A 251 10.60 -1.41 25.00
CA THR A 251 9.46 -0.76 24.33
C THR A 251 8.45 -1.82 23.96
N SER A 252 7.33 -1.84 24.66
CA SER A 252 6.19 -2.72 24.37
C SER A 252 5.38 -2.22 23.18
N LEU A 253 5.07 -3.11 22.25
CA LEU A 253 4.38 -2.82 21.00
C LEU A 253 3.22 -3.81 20.77
N ASN A 254 2.03 -3.32 20.46
CA ASN A 254 0.82 -4.13 20.16
C ASN A 254 0.44 -4.05 18.68
N ILE A 255 0.28 -5.18 17.98
CA ILE A 255 0.10 -5.26 16.50
C ILE A 255 -1.04 -6.21 16.09
N LEU A 256 -1.67 -5.97 14.93
CA LEU A 256 -2.71 -6.80 14.30
C LEU A 256 -2.45 -7.06 12.80
N THR A 257 -2.97 -8.18 12.27
CA THR A 257 -2.59 -8.94 11.07
C THR A 257 -2.92 -8.38 9.68
N GLY A 258 -2.15 -8.79 8.66
CA GLY A 258 -2.33 -8.42 7.23
C GLY A 258 -1.66 -7.12 6.81
N VAL A 259 -0.63 -6.71 7.51
CA VAL A 259 -0.15 -5.33 7.57
C VAL A 259 1.34 -5.26 7.40
N SER A 260 1.80 -4.38 6.54
CA SER A 260 3.17 -3.91 6.64
C SER A 260 3.23 -2.85 7.75
N THR A 261 4.07 -3.10 8.74
CA THR A 261 4.20 -2.22 9.90
C THR A 261 5.39 -1.30 9.71
N PHE A 262 5.14 0.00 9.82
CA PHE A 262 6.19 1.01 9.91
C PHE A 262 6.17 1.58 11.32
N ILE A 263 7.34 1.65 11.94
CA ILE A 263 7.52 2.33 13.22
C ILE A 263 8.20 3.67 12.92
N VAL A 264 7.61 4.75 13.37
CA VAL A 264 8.15 6.11 13.22
C VAL A 264 8.30 6.75 14.59
#